data_4d815ad7ba71b4908d7b067bfa3ccc00
#
_entry.id   4d815ad7ba71b4908d7b067bfa3ccc00
#
_cell.length_a   1.000
_cell.length_b   1.000
_cell.length_c   1.000
_cell.angle_alpha   90.00
_cell.angle_beta   90.00
_cell.angle_gamma   90.00
#
_symmetry.space_group_name_H-M   'P 1'
#
loop_
_entity.id
_entity.type
_entity.pdbx_description
1 polymer ?
#
loop_
_entity_poly.entity_id
_entity_poly.type
_entity_poly.pdbx_seq_one_letter_code
_entity_poly.pdbx_strand_id
1 'polypeptide(L)'
;MGTFKIRCKVENIVDREKSAIIPQMLVDTGSEYTWVSEHVLTKLNVSREKKDVSFVMANGQIVTRHIGFALLRYDKYFTVDEVVFAEKGDLLLLGARTLEGLSLMVDPRKKKLVASGPIPAA
;
A
#
# COMPACT_ATOMS: atom_id res chain seq x y z
N MET A 1 -5.02 -19.43 0.70
CA MET A 1 -5.79 -18.30 1.23
C MET A 1 -6.23 -17.40 0.09
N GLY A 2 -7.49 -17.05 0.05
CA GLY A 2 -8.00 -16.18 -1.00
C GLY A 2 -7.61 -14.73 -0.80
N THR A 3 -7.39 -14.01 -1.89
CA THR A 3 -7.18 -12.58 -1.88
C THR A 3 -8.51 -11.86 -2.15
N PHE A 4 -8.56 -10.59 -1.81
CA PHE A 4 -9.70 -9.75 -2.11
C PHE A 4 -9.23 -8.33 -2.36
N LYS A 5 -10.11 -7.51 -2.92
CA LYS A 5 -9.77 -6.15 -3.28
C LYS A 5 -10.56 -5.16 -2.44
N ILE A 6 -9.95 -4.03 -2.16
CA ILE A 6 -10.58 -2.94 -1.42
C ILE A 6 -10.41 -1.63 -2.17
N ARG A 7 -11.20 -0.66 -1.78
CA ARG A 7 -11.08 0.72 -2.24
C ARG A 7 -10.18 1.47 -1.28
N CYS A 8 -9.10 2.04 -1.78
CA CYS A 8 -8.11 2.74 -0.98
C CYS A 8 -7.87 4.13 -1.54
N LYS A 9 -7.67 5.12 -0.68
CA LYS A 9 -7.32 6.48 -1.08
C LYS A 9 -5.86 6.72 -0.78
N VAL A 10 -5.15 7.31 -1.74
CA VAL A 10 -3.74 7.69 -1.59
C VAL A 10 -3.68 9.21 -1.62
N GLU A 11 -2.96 9.80 -0.66
CA GLU A 11 -2.86 11.25 -0.53
C GLU A 11 -1.39 11.66 -0.43
N ASN A 12 -1.08 12.82 -1.00
CA ASN A 12 0.21 13.45 -0.77
C ASN A 12 0.28 13.87 0.70
N ILE A 13 1.39 13.60 1.39
CA ILE A 13 1.53 13.89 2.82
C ILE A 13 1.43 15.37 3.12
N VAL A 14 2.03 16.21 2.26
CA VAL A 14 2.09 17.66 2.48
C VAL A 14 0.81 18.33 2.00
N ASP A 15 0.32 17.97 0.82
CA ASP A 15 -0.88 18.54 0.23
C ASP A 15 -1.92 17.43 0.05
N ARG A 16 -2.80 17.27 1.04
CA ARG A 16 -3.76 16.18 1.07
C ARG A 16 -4.89 16.32 0.05
N GLU A 17 -5.04 17.50 -0.55
CA GLU A 17 -5.98 17.67 -1.65
C GLU A 17 -5.50 16.95 -2.91
N LYS A 18 -4.19 16.74 -3.02
CA LYS A 18 -3.63 15.88 -4.06
C LYS A 18 -3.84 14.44 -3.62
N SER A 19 -4.92 13.84 -4.10
CA SER A 19 -5.32 12.51 -3.71
C SER A 19 -5.92 11.76 -4.89
N ALA A 20 -5.93 10.45 -4.81
CA ALA A 20 -6.53 9.57 -5.80
C ALA A 20 -7.15 8.37 -5.11
N ILE A 21 -8.25 7.89 -5.67
CA ILE A 21 -8.89 6.68 -5.21
C ILE A 21 -8.45 5.52 -6.10
N ILE A 22 -7.99 4.46 -5.47
CA ILE A 22 -7.67 3.21 -6.14
C ILE A 22 -8.83 2.26 -5.84
N PRO A 23 -9.71 2.01 -6.84
CA PRO A 23 -10.98 1.33 -6.57
C PRO A 23 -10.83 -0.16 -6.27
N GLN A 24 -9.75 -0.79 -6.74
CA GLN A 24 -9.57 -2.23 -6.59
C GLN A 24 -8.13 -2.56 -6.27
N MET A 25 -7.74 -2.28 -5.02
CA MET A 25 -6.42 -2.60 -4.53
C MET A 25 -6.42 -3.99 -3.90
N LEU A 26 -5.53 -4.85 -4.36
CA LEU A 26 -5.43 -6.21 -3.86
C LEU A 26 -4.84 -6.20 -2.46
N VAL A 27 -5.49 -6.88 -1.51
CA VAL A 27 -4.93 -7.05 -0.16
C VAL A 27 -4.05 -8.29 -0.17
N ASP A 28 -2.76 -8.11 0.14
CA ASP A 28 -1.77 -9.18 0.09
C ASP A 28 -0.88 -9.14 1.33
N THR A 29 -1.20 -9.95 2.32
CA THR A 29 -0.43 -10.03 3.57
C THR A 29 0.92 -10.72 3.39
N GLY A 30 1.15 -11.37 2.26
CA GLY A 30 2.44 -11.95 1.91
C GLY A 30 3.44 -10.93 1.37
N SER A 31 2.99 -9.73 1.06
CA SER A 31 3.85 -8.63 0.62
C SER A 31 4.10 -7.68 1.80
N GLU A 32 5.36 -7.30 2.01
CA GLU A 32 5.71 -6.30 3.02
C GLU A 32 5.22 -4.91 2.61
N TYR A 33 5.53 -4.52 1.38
CA TYR A 33 5.28 -3.17 0.88
C TYR A 33 3.97 -3.07 0.14
N THR A 34 3.45 -1.84 0.12
CA THR A 34 2.30 -1.46 -0.70
C THR A 34 2.80 -0.91 -2.03
N TRP A 35 2.17 -1.34 -3.11
CA TRP A 35 2.55 -1.00 -4.49
C TRP A 35 1.44 -0.17 -5.11
N VAL A 36 1.76 1.05 -5.51
CA VAL A 36 0.83 1.99 -6.13
C VAL A 36 1.39 2.40 -7.49
N SER A 37 0.55 2.53 -8.48
CA SER A 37 0.98 2.91 -9.84
C SER A 37 1.89 4.14 -9.80
N GLU A 38 3.04 4.08 -10.49
CA GLU A 38 3.94 5.21 -10.59
C GLU A 38 3.26 6.41 -11.24
N HIS A 39 2.33 6.17 -12.16
CA HIS A 39 1.57 7.25 -12.79
C HIS A 39 0.73 8.02 -11.76
N VAL A 40 0.04 7.30 -10.89
CA VAL A 40 -0.77 7.92 -9.82
C VAL A 40 0.13 8.69 -8.86
N LEU A 41 1.21 8.08 -8.38
CA LEU A 41 2.10 8.73 -7.43
C LEU A 41 2.75 9.99 -8.02
N THR A 42 3.12 9.95 -9.29
CA THR A 42 3.69 11.11 -9.97
C THR A 42 2.67 12.24 -10.08
N LYS A 43 1.43 11.93 -10.42
CA LYS A 43 0.34 12.94 -10.47
C LYS A 43 0.08 13.57 -9.11
N LEU A 44 0.28 12.83 -8.04
CA LEU A 44 0.10 13.34 -6.68
C LEU A 44 1.34 14.05 -6.14
N ASN A 45 2.37 14.22 -6.96
CA ASN A 45 3.64 14.83 -6.57
C ASN A 45 4.34 14.10 -5.42
N VAL A 46 4.16 12.79 -5.33
CA VAL A 46 4.92 11.96 -4.40
C VAL A 46 6.32 11.78 -4.97
N SER A 47 7.33 12.15 -4.18
CA SER A 47 8.72 12.07 -4.62
C SER A 47 9.27 10.65 -4.50
N ARG A 48 10.17 10.31 -5.41
CA ARG A 48 10.94 9.07 -5.33
C ARG A 48 12.08 9.29 -4.34
N GLU A 49 11.88 8.82 -3.11
CA GLU A 49 12.81 9.07 -2.00
C GLU A 49 13.94 8.04 -1.96
N LYS A 50 13.60 6.77 -2.13
CA LYS A 50 14.57 5.69 -2.20
C LYS A 50 14.56 5.15 -3.62
N LYS A 51 15.72 5.24 -4.30
CA LYS A 51 15.81 4.86 -5.71
C LYS A 51 16.49 3.51 -5.86
N ASP A 52 16.08 2.77 -6.87
CA ASP A 52 16.72 1.52 -7.29
C ASP A 52 16.80 0.49 -6.17
N VAL A 53 15.69 0.34 -5.44
CA VAL A 53 15.56 -0.68 -4.39
C VAL A 53 15.25 -2.02 -5.06
N SER A 54 16.00 -3.05 -4.70
CA SER A 54 15.83 -4.39 -5.26
C SER A 54 14.78 -5.17 -4.47
N PHE A 55 13.86 -5.80 -5.21
CA PHE A 55 12.82 -6.65 -4.63
C PHE A 55 12.91 -8.05 -5.24
N VAL A 56 12.77 -9.07 -4.39
CA VAL A 56 12.66 -10.45 -4.84
C VAL A 56 11.19 -10.78 -4.97
N MET A 57 10.75 -11.07 -6.19
CA MET A 57 9.34 -11.39 -6.46
C MET A 57 9.04 -12.85 -6.11
N ALA A 58 7.75 -13.19 -6.07
CA ALA A 58 7.31 -14.54 -5.70
C ALA A 58 7.92 -15.64 -6.58
N ASN A 59 8.21 -15.32 -7.85
CA ASN A 59 8.83 -16.27 -8.79
C ASN A 59 10.36 -16.30 -8.68
N GLY A 60 10.96 -15.61 -7.70
CA GLY A 60 12.39 -15.52 -7.50
C GLY A 60 13.09 -14.46 -8.35
N GLN A 61 12.38 -13.80 -9.25
CA GLN A 61 12.94 -12.76 -10.10
C GLN A 61 13.23 -11.51 -9.26
N ILE A 62 14.36 -10.86 -9.54
CA ILE A 62 14.73 -9.60 -8.88
C ILE A 62 14.34 -8.44 -9.80
N VAL A 63 13.60 -7.49 -9.25
CA VAL A 63 13.23 -6.26 -9.96
C VAL A 63 13.67 -5.05 -9.14
N THR A 64 13.87 -3.93 -9.81
CA THR A 64 14.31 -2.69 -9.18
C THR A 64 13.20 -1.66 -9.29
N ARG A 65 12.81 -1.05 -8.16
CA ARG A 65 11.73 -0.06 -8.11
C ARG A 65 12.12 1.07 -7.18
N HIS A 66 11.45 2.21 -7.35
CA HIS A 66 11.61 3.35 -6.45
C HIS A 66 10.57 3.30 -5.35
N ILE A 67 10.88 3.92 -4.21
CA ILE A 67 9.99 4.02 -3.06
C ILE A 67 9.81 5.48 -2.72
N GLY A 68 8.59 5.86 -2.39
CA GLY A 68 8.25 7.17 -1.83
C GLY A 68 7.41 6.99 -0.58
N PHE A 69 6.95 8.12 -0.01
CA PHE A 69 6.10 8.12 1.17
C PHE A 69 4.76 8.75 0.82
N ALA A 70 3.69 8.13 1.25
CA ALA A 70 2.33 8.61 0.98
C ALA A 70 1.43 8.30 2.16
N LEU A 71 0.32 9.02 2.24
CA LEU A 71 -0.73 8.71 3.20
C LEU A 71 -1.72 7.77 2.53
N LEU A 72 -2.00 6.65 3.19
CA LEU A 72 -2.93 5.65 2.72
C LEU A 72 -4.14 5.65 3.64
N ARG A 73 -5.33 5.73 3.05
CA ARG A 73 -6.57 5.83 3.81
C ARG A 73 -7.56 4.76 3.36
N TYR A 74 -8.10 4.07 4.34
CA TYR A 74 -9.19 3.10 4.15
C TYR A 74 -10.29 3.43 5.16
N ASP A 75 -11.45 3.88 4.65
CA ASP A 75 -12.54 4.34 5.50
C ASP A 75 -12.03 5.43 6.44
N LYS A 76 -12.19 5.30 7.74
CA LYS A 76 -11.70 6.25 8.74
C LYS A 76 -10.24 6.02 9.17
N TYR A 77 -9.65 4.91 8.72
CA TYR A 77 -8.28 4.55 9.10
C TYR A 77 -7.28 5.15 8.12
N PHE A 78 -6.15 5.59 8.62
CA PHE A 78 -5.11 6.13 7.76
C PHE A 78 -3.72 5.93 8.37
N THR A 79 -2.72 5.91 7.52
CA THR A 79 -1.32 5.79 7.94
C THR A 79 -0.41 6.38 6.87
N VAL A 80 0.77 6.84 7.28
CA VAL A 80 1.83 7.22 6.35
C VAL A 80 2.78 6.04 6.24
N ASP A 81 3.07 5.61 5.01
CA ASP A 81 3.93 4.46 4.81
C ASP A 81 4.74 4.61 3.53
N GLU A 82 5.72 3.74 3.40
CA GLU A 82 6.50 3.61 2.18
C GLU A 82 5.66 2.93 1.11
N VAL A 83 5.65 3.52 -0.08
CA VAL A 83 4.93 2.97 -1.22
C VAL A 83 5.89 2.74 -2.37
N VAL A 84 5.78 1.59 -3.01
CA VAL A 84 6.59 1.25 -4.17
C VAL A 84 5.92 1.85 -5.40
N PHE A 85 6.72 2.50 -6.25
CA PHE A 85 6.28 3.02 -7.53
C PHE A 85 6.13 1.84 -8.49
N ALA A 86 4.92 1.30 -8.58
CA ALA A 86 4.63 0.15 -9.43
C ALA A 86 4.69 0.56 -10.90
N GLU A 87 5.40 -0.23 -11.69
CA GLU A 87 5.53 -0.03 -13.13
C GLU A 87 4.50 -0.85 -13.89
N LYS A 88 4.39 -0.60 -15.18
CA LYS A 88 3.44 -1.29 -16.02
C LYS A 88 3.63 -2.81 -15.89
N GLY A 89 2.53 -3.52 -15.65
CA GLY A 89 2.55 -4.96 -15.47
C GLY A 89 2.69 -5.41 -14.03
N ASP A 90 3.08 -4.52 -13.11
CA ASP A 90 3.14 -4.85 -11.69
C ASP A 90 1.74 -4.93 -11.08
N LEU A 91 1.59 -5.75 -10.04
CA LEU A 91 0.36 -5.77 -9.26
C LEU A 91 0.28 -4.53 -8.37
N LEU A 92 -0.92 -3.98 -8.26
CA LEU A 92 -1.21 -2.92 -7.30
C LEU A 92 -1.78 -3.59 -6.06
N LEU A 93 -1.08 -3.46 -4.93
CA LEU A 93 -1.45 -4.20 -3.74
C LEU A 93 -1.17 -3.44 -2.45
N LEU A 94 -1.95 -3.77 -1.43
CA LEU A 94 -1.81 -3.27 -0.08
C LEU A 94 -1.08 -4.33 0.73
N GLY A 95 0.11 -3.98 1.22
CA GLY A 95 0.98 -4.92 1.92
C GLY A 95 0.79 -4.93 3.43
N ALA A 96 1.52 -5.83 4.09
CA ALA A 96 1.41 -6.07 5.52
C ALA A 96 1.73 -4.84 6.36
N ARG A 97 2.76 -4.08 5.99
CA ARG A 97 3.18 -2.90 6.76
C ARG A 97 2.11 -1.83 6.80
N THR A 98 1.41 -1.63 5.68
CA THR A 98 0.31 -0.67 5.63
C THR A 98 -0.86 -1.15 6.49
N LEU A 99 -1.19 -2.44 6.45
CA LEU A 99 -2.25 -2.98 7.30
C LEU A 99 -1.95 -2.76 8.78
N GLU A 100 -0.70 -2.99 9.19
CA GLU A 100 -0.28 -2.73 10.56
C GLU A 100 -0.42 -1.25 10.90
N GLY A 101 0.01 -0.36 10.01
CA GLY A 101 -0.12 1.09 10.21
C GLY A 101 -1.56 1.54 10.32
N LEU A 102 -2.47 0.89 9.60
CA LEU A 102 -3.91 1.16 9.68
C LEU A 102 -4.56 0.55 10.92
N SER A 103 -3.84 -0.30 11.66
CA SER A 103 -4.38 -1.09 12.78
C SER A 103 -5.53 -1.99 12.32
N LEU A 104 -5.37 -2.58 11.15
CA LEU A 104 -6.34 -3.48 10.54
C LEU A 104 -5.74 -4.85 10.34
N MET A 105 -6.59 -5.84 10.34
CA MET A 105 -6.23 -7.21 10.02
C MET A 105 -7.24 -7.81 9.06
N VAL A 106 -6.82 -8.86 8.38
CA VAL A 106 -7.68 -9.57 7.43
C VAL A 106 -8.56 -10.56 8.17
N ASP A 107 -9.87 -10.50 7.91
CA ASP A 107 -10.79 -11.58 8.25
C ASP A 107 -10.89 -12.49 7.02
N PRO A 108 -10.21 -13.65 7.03
CA PRO A 108 -10.15 -14.49 5.83
C PRO A 108 -11.47 -15.16 5.49
N ARG A 109 -12.36 -15.32 6.46
CA ARG A 109 -13.64 -15.95 6.22
C ARG A 109 -14.61 -15.01 5.52
N LYS A 110 -14.63 -13.74 5.96
CA LYS A 110 -15.50 -12.71 5.39
C LYS A 110 -14.85 -11.95 4.24
N LYS A 111 -13.55 -12.15 4.02
CA LYS A 111 -12.75 -11.46 3.00
C LYS A 111 -12.91 -9.95 3.13
N LYS A 112 -12.62 -9.45 4.33
CA LYS A 112 -12.69 -8.02 4.62
C LYS A 112 -11.66 -7.63 5.67
N LEU A 113 -11.41 -6.34 5.79
CA LEU A 113 -10.54 -5.79 6.82
C LEU A 113 -11.35 -5.48 8.06
N VAL A 114 -10.80 -5.80 9.21
CA VAL A 114 -11.41 -5.53 10.52
C VAL A 114 -10.38 -4.90 11.44
N ALA A 115 -10.85 -4.16 12.44
CA ALA A 115 -9.98 -3.55 13.42
C ALA A 115 -9.21 -4.63 14.19
N SER A 116 -7.88 -4.42 14.37
CA SER A 116 -7.03 -5.38 15.06
C SER A 116 -7.11 -5.31 16.57
N GLY A 117 -7.84 -4.33 17.13
CA GLY A 117 -7.98 -4.13 18.56
C GLY A 117 -6.87 -3.29 19.16
N PRO A 118 -6.79 -3.26 20.51
CA PRO A 118 -5.79 -2.43 21.19
C PRO A 118 -4.36 -2.81 20.83
N ILE A 119 -3.49 -1.81 20.75
CA ILE A 119 -2.10 -1.99 20.40
C ILE A 119 -1.26 -1.93 21.67
N PRO A 120 -0.39 -2.92 21.93
CA PRO A 120 0.54 -2.85 23.06
C PRO A 120 1.46 -1.64 22.90
N ALA A 121 1.54 -0.80 23.94
CA ALA A 121 2.34 0.43 23.88
C ALA A 121 3.80 0.19 24.26
N ALA A 122 4.07 -0.86 25.01
CA ALA A 122 5.42 -1.16 25.46
C ALA A 122 5.56 -2.64 25.85
#